data_e8bd015b83b86ccc3ab74b83bf39fba0
#
_entry.id   e8bd015b83b86ccc3ab74b83bf39fba0
#
_cell.length_a   1.000
_cell.length_b   1.000
_cell.length_c   1.000
_cell.angle_alpha   90.00
_cell.angle_beta   90.00
_cell.angle_gamma   90.00
#
_symmetry.space_group_name_H-M   'P 1'
#
loop_
_entity.id
_entity.type
_entity.pdbx_description
1 polymer ?
#
loop_
_entity_poly.entity_id
_entity_poly.type
_entity_poly.pdbx_seq_one_letter_code
_entity_poly.pdbx_strand_id
1 'polypeptide(L)'
;MMKQPPLIIPSQVDVTPAELHTLPNGVRLYTLAAPEFEVLRISFVFRAGTARQREFFTASTTANMLAEGSRGMTAQQIAERLDYYGSWYDANIDRDYAYISFAALSKFVPQTLEVAREILLRPLFPEEELRSYCAKRRQRLTIDRTKVDVRAREAFAQALFGTTHPYGIAAPTEAYDAVTRQAVERFYREHYTADQTLVVCSGRIGAQELDAVGRLAGALATSAAGVEEPMPAPETTHRLILPHAGAVQSAIRIGRLLFPRQHPDFLGMQVAVSYTHLTL
;
A
#
# COMPACT_ATOMS: atom_id res chain seq x y z
N MET A 1 -2.05 -46.30 10.46
CA MET A 1 -1.82 -45.50 9.25
C MET A 1 -2.98 -44.55 9.05
N MET A 2 -2.75 -43.26 9.11
CA MET A 2 -3.78 -42.26 8.77
C MET A 2 -4.04 -42.35 7.27
N LYS A 3 -5.30 -42.55 6.88
CA LYS A 3 -5.71 -42.57 5.49
C LYS A 3 -5.66 -41.14 4.92
N GLN A 4 -4.97 -40.94 3.81
CA GLN A 4 -4.96 -39.66 3.11
C GLN A 4 -6.38 -39.26 2.74
N PRO A 5 -6.81 -38.03 3.02
CA PRO A 5 -8.14 -37.58 2.63
C PRO A 5 -8.29 -37.62 1.10
N PRO A 6 -9.50 -37.92 0.57
CA PRO A 6 -9.72 -37.97 -0.86
C PRO A 6 -9.45 -36.59 -1.49
N LEU A 7 -8.75 -36.57 -2.62
CA LEU A 7 -8.57 -35.36 -3.42
C LEU A 7 -9.91 -35.06 -4.12
N ILE A 8 -10.55 -33.98 -3.71
CA ILE A 8 -11.77 -33.48 -4.35
C ILE A 8 -11.38 -32.30 -5.24
N ILE A 9 -11.47 -32.49 -6.55
CA ILE A 9 -11.28 -31.40 -7.50
C ILE A 9 -12.65 -30.75 -7.70
N PRO A 10 -12.83 -29.47 -7.30
CA PRO A 10 -14.11 -28.79 -7.52
C PRO A 10 -14.36 -28.64 -9.03
N SER A 11 -15.56 -28.99 -9.47
CA SER A 11 -15.99 -28.81 -10.86
C SER A 11 -16.29 -27.34 -11.20
N GLN A 12 -16.55 -26.54 -10.18
CA GLN A 12 -16.83 -25.12 -10.30
C GLN A 12 -16.29 -24.39 -9.07
N VAL A 13 -15.74 -23.21 -9.28
CA VAL A 13 -15.34 -22.29 -8.21
C VAL A 13 -16.23 -21.06 -8.31
N ASP A 14 -17.08 -20.87 -7.31
CA ASP A 14 -17.92 -19.68 -7.22
C ASP A 14 -17.12 -18.53 -6.62
N VAL A 15 -17.03 -17.44 -7.37
CA VAL A 15 -16.37 -16.21 -6.91
C VAL A 15 -17.45 -15.18 -6.64
N THR A 16 -17.53 -14.71 -5.40
CA THR A 16 -18.45 -13.62 -5.03
C THR A 16 -18.10 -12.36 -5.81
N PRO A 17 -19.00 -11.83 -6.65
CA PRO A 17 -18.76 -10.60 -7.39
C PRO A 17 -18.72 -9.41 -6.44
N ALA A 18 -17.86 -8.44 -6.73
CA ALA A 18 -17.87 -7.17 -6.02
C ALA A 18 -18.98 -6.28 -6.61
N GLU A 19 -19.72 -5.61 -5.74
CA GLU A 19 -20.69 -4.58 -6.14
C GLU A 19 -19.99 -3.22 -6.18
N LEU A 20 -20.27 -2.42 -7.21
CA LEU A 20 -19.70 -1.08 -7.38
C LEU A 20 -20.73 -0.01 -7.01
N HIS A 21 -20.35 0.88 -6.10
CA HIS A 21 -21.08 2.10 -5.76
C HIS A 21 -20.22 3.31 -6.14
N THR A 22 -20.77 4.24 -6.92
CA THR A 22 -20.06 5.48 -7.27
C THR A 22 -20.62 6.62 -6.43
N LEU A 23 -19.75 7.26 -5.64
CA LEU A 23 -20.12 8.38 -4.78
C LEU A 23 -20.20 9.70 -5.58
N PRO A 24 -20.93 10.72 -5.07
CA PRO A 24 -21.07 12.01 -5.77
C PRO A 24 -19.75 12.74 -6.06
N ASN A 25 -18.71 12.51 -5.26
CA ASN A 25 -17.36 13.05 -5.48
C ASN A 25 -16.48 12.20 -6.40
N GLY A 26 -17.07 11.17 -7.05
CA GLY A 26 -16.38 10.29 -8.00
C GLY A 26 -15.65 9.10 -7.38
N VAL A 27 -15.58 8.97 -6.06
CA VAL A 27 -14.97 7.80 -5.41
C VAL A 27 -15.73 6.53 -5.79
N ARG A 28 -15.01 5.52 -6.25
CA ARG A 28 -15.53 4.18 -6.51
C ARG A 28 -15.38 3.33 -5.24
N LEU A 29 -16.52 2.86 -4.72
CA LEU A 29 -16.59 2.01 -3.55
C LEU A 29 -17.04 0.61 -3.99
N TYR A 30 -16.20 -0.38 -3.75
CA TYR A 30 -16.48 -1.79 -4.03
C TYR A 30 -16.83 -2.51 -2.74
N THR A 31 -17.90 -3.30 -2.77
CA THR A 31 -18.31 -4.13 -1.63
C THR A 31 -18.26 -5.61 -1.99
N LEU A 32 -17.68 -6.41 -1.09
CA LEU A 32 -17.73 -7.87 -1.11
C LEU A 32 -18.40 -8.32 0.18
N ALA A 33 -19.71 -8.55 0.10
CA ALA A 33 -20.49 -8.95 1.26
C ALA A 33 -20.18 -10.40 1.64
N ALA A 34 -19.82 -10.61 2.91
CA ALA A 34 -19.60 -11.89 3.53
C ALA A 34 -20.24 -11.84 4.93
N PRO A 35 -21.58 -11.98 5.01
CA PRO A 35 -22.34 -11.74 6.23
C PRO A 35 -22.10 -12.76 7.34
N GLU A 36 -21.50 -13.90 7.02
CA GLU A 36 -21.07 -14.95 7.96
C GLU A 36 -19.91 -14.52 8.87
N PHE A 37 -19.13 -13.53 8.45
CA PHE A 37 -18.05 -12.98 9.26
C PHE A 37 -18.50 -11.74 10.05
N GLU A 38 -18.18 -11.69 11.34
CA GLU A 38 -18.51 -10.52 12.18
C GLU A 38 -17.50 -9.37 12.08
N VAL A 39 -16.72 -9.36 11.02
CA VAL A 39 -15.67 -8.36 10.78
C VAL A 39 -15.96 -7.64 9.48
N LEU A 40 -15.71 -6.33 9.47
CA LEU A 40 -15.65 -5.51 8.27
C LEU A 40 -14.23 -4.99 8.09
N ARG A 41 -13.65 -5.23 6.92
CA ARG A 41 -12.41 -4.60 6.48
C ARG A 41 -12.74 -3.51 5.46
N ILE A 42 -12.12 -2.34 5.65
CA ILE A 42 -12.28 -1.16 4.80
C ILE A 42 -10.88 -0.73 4.36
N SER A 43 -10.61 -0.72 3.07
CA SER A 43 -9.32 -0.33 2.51
C SER A 43 -9.50 0.86 1.56
N PHE A 44 -8.88 1.97 1.91
CA PHE A 44 -8.74 3.14 1.03
C PHE A 44 -7.46 2.95 0.22
N VAL A 45 -7.58 2.93 -1.09
CA VAL A 45 -6.46 2.76 -2.02
C VAL A 45 -6.27 4.05 -2.80
N PHE A 46 -5.19 4.75 -2.51
CA PHE A 46 -4.85 6.03 -3.12
C PHE A 46 -3.79 5.84 -4.19
N ARG A 47 -3.87 6.58 -5.29
CA ARG A 47 -2.78 6.68 -6.28
C ARG A 47 -1.63 7.54 -5.72
N ALA A 48 -1.04 7.08 -4.64
CA ALA A 48 -0.06 7.79 -3.82
C ALA A 48 1.20 6.93 -3.56
N GLY A 49 1.57 6.09 -4.52
CA GLY A 49 2.75 5.24 -4.44
C GLY A 49 4.06 6.01 -4.59
N THR A 50 5.19 5.29 -4.39
CA THR A 50 6.53 5.90 -4.44
C THR A 50 6.91 6.42 -5.83
N ALA A 51 6.25 5.96 -6.88
CA ALA A 51 6.45 6.47 -8.25
C ALA A 51 5.90 7.88 -8.47
N ARG A 52 5.05 8.37 -7.57
CA ARG A 52 4.43 9.70 -7.65
C ARG A 52 5.16 10.79 -6.85
N GLN A 53 6.17 10.41 -6.07
CA GLN A 53 6.89 11.36 -5.23
C GLN A 53 7.90 12.18 -6.06
N ARG A 54 7.97 13.46 -5.76
CA ARG A 54 8.98 14.36 -6.34
C ARG A 54 10.30 14.30 -5.56
N GLU A 55 10.21 14.18 -4.25
CA GLU A 55 11.34 14.00 -3.34
C GLU A 55 11.32 12.59 -2.78
N PHE A 56 12.49 11.96 -2.67
CA PHE A 56 12.62 10.60 -2.13
C PHE A 56 12.02 10.46 -0.74
N PHE A 57 11.42 9.31 -0.51
CA PHE A 57 10.79 8.91 0.76
C PHE A 57 9.56 9.72 1.19
N THR A 58 9.17 10.79 0.47
CA THR A 58 7.99 11.59 0.82
C THR A 58 6.71 10.75 0.82
N ALA A 59 6.50 9.92 -0.22
CA ALA A 59 5.31 9.09 -0.31
C ALA A 59 5.18 8.09 0.86
N SER A 60 6.26 7.36 1.16
CA SER A 60 6.27 6.40 2.27
C SER A 60 6.15 7.07 3.64
N THR A 61 6.78 8.23 3.80
CA THR A 61 6.66 9.02 5.02
C THR A 61 5.23 9.52 5.19
N THR A 62 4.61 10.05 4.15
CA THR A 62 3.22 10.50 4.21
C THR A 62 2.27 9.38 4.67
N ALA A 63 2.34 8.20 4.04
CA ALA A 63 1.47 7.07 4.40
C ALA A 63 1.64 6.65 5.86
N ASN A 64 2.90 6.53 6.33
CA ASN A 64 3.19 6.06 7.68
C ASN A 64 2.95 7.13 8.76
N MET A 65 2.94 8.41 8.40
CA MET A 65 2.72 9.51 9.35
C MET A 65 1.23 9.90 9.52
N LEU A 66 0.30 9.31 8.76
CA LEU A 66 -1.13 9.65 8.84
C LEU A 66 -1.70 9.45 10.25
N ALA A 67 -1.27 8.42 10.98
CA ALA A 67 -1.74 8.10 12.33
C ALA A 67 -0.89 8.72 13.45
N GLU A 68 0.16 9.46 13.12
CA GLU A 68 1.07 10.08 14.11
C GLU A 68 0.53 11.39 14.69
N GLY A 69 -0.78 11.61 14.56
CA GLY A 69 -1.53 12.72 15.13
C GLY A 69 -2.43 13.41 14.12
N SER A 70 -3.56 13.87 14.61
CA SER A 70 -4.59 14.58 13.86
C SER A 70 -4.98 15.88 14.57
N ARG A 71 -5.85 16.66 13.94
CA ARG A 71 -6.40 17.87 14.57
C ARG A 71 -7.22 17.60 15.82
N GLY A 72 -7.81 16.41 15.93
CA GLY A 72 -8.68 16.03 17.03
C GLY A 72 -8.09 15.02 18.01
N MET A 73 -6.99 14.34 17.64
CA MET A 73 -6.42 13.26 18.45
C MET A 73 -4.89 13.23 18.34
N THR A 74 -4.21 12.98 19.44
CA THR A 74 -2.78 12.63 19.45
C THR A 74 -2.56 11.22 18.90
N ALA A 75 -1.33 10.87 18.51
CA ALA A 75 -0.96 9.51 18.11
C ALA A 75 -1.33 8.47 19.17
N GLN A 76 -1.07 8.78 20.45
CA GLN A 76 -1.44 7.93 21.58
C GLN A 76 -2.97 7.71 21.67
N GLN A 77 -3.76 8.78 21.55
CA GLN A 77 -5.22 8.68 21.59
C GLN A 77 -5.79 7.88 20.40
N ILE A 78 -5.18 8.00 19.22
CA ILE A 78 -5.53 7.19 18.05
C ILE A 78 -5.28 5.70 18.35
N ALA A 79 -4.08 5.36 18.83
CA ALA A 79 -3.72 4.00 19.18
C ALA A 79 -4.63 3.42 20.28
N GLU A 80 -4.81 4.15 21.39
CA GLU A 80 -5.66 3.73 22.51
C GLU A 80 -7.12 3.47 22.08
N ARG A 81 -7.67 4.31 21.19
CA ARG A 81 -9.05 4.10 20.70
C ARG A 81 -9.16 2.89 19.79
N LEU A 82 -8.21 2.68 18.89
CA LEU A 82 -8.19 1.49 18.04
C LEU A 82 -8.07 0.23 18.89
N ASP A 83 -7.16 0.21 19.86
CA ASP A 83 -6.95 -0.93 20.76
C ASP A 83 -8.19 -1.20 21.63
N TYR A 84 -8.83 -0.17 22.17
CA TYR A 84 -10.03 -0.29 23.00
C TYR A 84 -11.19 -0.99 22.28
N TYR A 85 -11.36 -0.72 20.97
CA TYR A 85 -12.38 -1.37 20.15
C TYR A 85 -11.89 -2.65 19.46
N GLY A 86 -10.63 -3.05 19.67
CA GLY A 86 -10.01 -4.18 18.97
C GLY A 86 -9.99 -3.96 17.46
N SER A 87 -9.86 -2.71 17.05
CA SER A 87 -9.79 -2.33 15.64
C SER A 87 -8.35 -2.37 15.16
N TRP A 88 -8.17 -2.80 13.92
CA TRP A 88 -6.86 -2.86 13.30
C TRP A 88 -6.70 -1.75 12.28
N TYR A 89 -5.53 -1.16 12.25
CA TYR A 89 -5.09 -0.15 11.29
C TYR A 89 -3.79 -0.59 10.62
N ASP A 90 -3.69 -0.38 9.31
CA ASP A 90 -2.47 -0.62 8.56
C ASP A 90 -2.30 0.42 7.46
N ALA A 91 -1.06 0.89 7.31
CA ALA A 91 -0.65 1.76 6.23
C ALA A 91 0.45 1.06 5.43
N ASN A 92 0.15 0.71 4.21
CA ASN A 92 1.07 0.04 3.30
C ASN A 92 1.24 0.88 2.05
N ILE A 93 2.41 0.77 1.41
CA ILE A 93 2.69 1.50 0.18
C ILE A 93 3.53 0.64 -0.76
N ASP A 94 3.16 0.67 -2.03
CA ASP A 94 3.95 0.13 -3.13
C ASP A 94 4.43 1.25 -4.08
N ARG A 95 4.76 0.90 -5.29
CA ARG A 95 5.22 1.87 -6.30
C ARG A 95 4.11 2.77 -6.82
N ASP A 96 2.89 2.24 -6.91
CA ASP A 96 1.74 2.91 -7.54
C ASP A 96 0.74 3.44 -6.53
N TYR A 97 0.53 2.70 -5.42
CA TYR A 97 -0.56 2.94 -4.49
C TYR A 97 -0.11 3.02 -3.04
N ALA A 98 -0.86 3.78 -2.26
CA ALA A 98 -0.88 3.71 -0.81
C ALA A 98 -2.20 3.04 -0.36
N TYR A 99 -2.10 2.08 0.55
CA TYR A 99 -3.22 1.31 1.09
C TYR A 99 -3.39 1.67 2.56
N ILE A 100 -4.49 2.33 2.89
CA ILE A 100 -4.84 2.65 4.27
C ILE A 100 -6.04 1.82 4.65
N SER A 101 -5.82 0.84 5.51
CA SER A 101 -6.82 -0.18 5.83
C SER A 101 -7.21 -0.15 7.30
N PHE A 102 -8.49 -0.37 7.53
CA PHE A 102 -9.07 -0.54 8.86
C PHE A 102 -9.84 -1.86 8.88
N ALA A 103 -9.79 -2.57 10.00
CA ALA A 103 -10.65 -3.71 10.23
C ALA A 103 -11.21 -3.66 11.64
N ALA A 104 -12.49 -3.96 11.79
CA ALA A 104 -13.18 -3.94 13.07
C ALA A 104 -14.29 -4.98 13.11
N LEU A 105 -14.68 -5.41 14.32
CA LEU A 105 -15.95 -6.09 14.49
C LEU A 105 -17.09 -5.17 14.06
N SER A 106 -18.12 -5.72 13.41
CA SER A 106 -19.23 -4.96 12.84
C SER A 106 -19.88 -3.98 13.83
N LYS A 107 -20.02 -4.39 15.08
CA LYS A 107 -20.56 -3.53 16.15
C LYS A 107 -19.71 -2.30 16.49
N PHE A 108 -18.42 -2.31 16.15
CA PHE A 108 -17.47 -1.21 16.43
C PHE A 108 -17.04 -0.43 15.18
N VAL A 109 -17.63 -0.74 14.03
CA VAL A 109 -17.35 -0.01 12.78
C VAL A 109 -17.60 1.49 12.91
N PRO A 110 -18.71 1.98 13.51
CA PRO A 110 -18.92 3.43 13.65
C PRO A 110 -17.78 4.12 14.41
N GLN A 111 -17.32 3.56 15.53
CA GLN A 111 -16.25 4.14 16.34
C GLN A 111 -14.90 4.08 15.62
N THR A 112 -14.65 3.00 14.89
CA THR A 112 -13.44 2.86 14.06
C THR A 112 -13.43 3.90 12.93
N LEU A 113 -14.58 4.18 12.32
CA LEU A 113 -14.69 5.20 11.26
C LEU A 113 -14.51 6.63 11.79
N GLU A 114 -14.83 6.91 13.07
CA GLU A 114 -14.47 8.18 13.71
C GLU A 114 -12.96 8.37 13.75
N VAL A 115 -12.22 7.33 14.17
CA VAL A 115 -10.74 7.36 14.17
C VAL A 115 -10.19 7.44 12.75
N ALA A 116 -10.75 6.65 11.83
CA ALA A 116 -10.38 6.70 10.42
C ALA A 116 -10.57 8.10 9.80
N ARG A 117 -11.61 8.80 10.19
CA ARG A 117 -11.87 10.19 9.78
C ARG A 117 -10.75 11.13 10.23
N GLU A 118 -10.28 11.01 11.45
CA GLU A 118 -9.15 11.82 11.94
C GLU A 118 -7.87 11.51 11.17
N ILE A 119 -7.56 10.23 10.97
CA ILE A 119 -6.37 9.78 10.24
C ILE A 119 -6.40 10.24 8.77
N LEU A 120 -7.53 10.04 8.09
CA LEU A 120 -7.63 10.26 6.64
C LEU A 120 -7.91 11.71 6.24
N LEU A 121 -8.67 12.47 7.05
CA LEU A 121 -9.12 13.81 6.66
C LEU A 121 -8.42 14.95 7.40
N ARG A 122 -7.74 14.66 8.52
CA ARG A 122 -7.22 15.70 9.41
C ARG A 122 -5.82 15.42 9.96
N PRO A 123 -4.91 14.75 9.22
CA PRO A 123 -3.57 14.48 9.73
C PRO A 123 -2.81 15.79 9.95
N LEU A 124 -1.93 15.82 10.96
CA LEU A 124 -1.13 17.00 11.30
C LEU A 124 0.33 16.91 10.90
N PHE A 125 0.86 15.70 10.74
CA PHE A 125 2.28 15.45 10.47
C PHE A 125 3.19 16.20 11.44
N PRO A 126 3.19 15.89 12.76
CA PRO A 126 3.96 16.62 13.76
C PRO A 126 5.47 16.56 13.45
N GLU A 127 6.14 17.70 13.57
CA GLU A 127 7.57 17.85 13.18
C GLU A 127 8.50 16.93 13.98
N GLU A 128 8.23 16.74 15.27
CA GLU A 128 9.03 15.90 16.15
C GLU A 128 8.89 14.42 15.78
N GLU A 129 7.66 13.96 15.52
CA GLU A 129 7.37 12.59 15.07
C GLU A 129 7.96 12.33 13.70
N LEU A 130 7.85 13.30 12.78
CA LEU A 130 8.48 13.22 11.46
C LEU A 130 9.98 13.03 11.55
N ARG A 131 10.67 13.81 12.39
CA ARG A 131 12.11 13.71 12.61
C ARG A 131 12.50 12.36 13.18
N SER A 132 11.76 11.91 14.20
CA SER A 132 11.96 10.58 14.82
C SER A 132 11.75 9.45 13.81
N TYR A 133 10.69 9.51 13.01
CA TYR A 133 10.38 8.54 11.96
C TYR A 133 11.51 8.48 10.92
N CYS A 134 11.92 9.62 10.36
CA CYS A 134 12.97 9.68 9.35
C CYS A 134 14.30 9.12 9.87
N ALA A 135 14.69 9.45 11.11
CA ALA A 135 15.91 8.93 11.72
C ALA A 135 15.86 7.39 11.86
N LYS A 136 14.76 6.83 12.38
CA LYS A 136 14.55 5.38 12.50
C LYS A 136 14.58 4.68 11.14
N ARG A 137 13.91 5.24 10.13
CA ARG A 137 13.85 4.67 8.78
C ARG A 137 15.18 4.74 8.06
N ARG A 138 15.92 5.84 8.20
CA ARG A 138 17.29 5.96 7.69
C ARG A 138 18.20 4.87 8.27
N GLN A 139 18.21 4.72 9.60
CA GLN A 139 18.99 3.68 10.26
C GLN A 139 18.59 2.27 9.77
N ARG A 140 17.29 2.00 9.67
CA ARG A 140 16.79 0.71 9.18
C ARG A 140 17.26 0.42 7.75
N LEU A 141 17.14 1.40 6.85
CA LEU A 141 17.57 1.25 5.45
C LEU A 141 19.08 1.03 5.35
N THR A 142 19.89 1.72 6.18
CA THR A 142 21.34 1.50 6.27
C THR A 142 21.66 0.06 6.64
N ILE A 143 21.00 -0.49 7.66
CA ILE A 143 21.17 -1.88 8.07
C ILE A 143 20.67 -2.84 6.98
N ASP A 144 19.50 -2.61 6.40
CA ASP A 144 18.95 -3.49 5.39
C ASP A 144 19.84 -3.55 4.14
N ARG A 145 20.51 -2.47 3.75
CA ARG A 145 21.45 -2.44 2.62
C ARG A 145 22.79 -3.15 2.86
N THR A 146 23.07 -3.61 4.08
CA THR A 146 24.20 -4.54 4.31
C THR A 146 23.87 -5.95 3.85
N LYS A 147 22.57 -6.28 3.63
CA LYS A 147 22.12 -7.62 3.20
C LYS A 147 22.22 -7.76 1.70
N VAL A 148 22.79 -8.88 1.25
CA VAL A 148 23.00 -9.14 -0.18
C VAL A 148 21.69 -9.29 -0.97
N ASP A 149 20.63 -9.81 -0.35
CA ASP A 149 19.32 -9.97 -0.97
C ASP A 149 18.63 -8.62 -1.24
N VAL A 150 18.77 -7.66 -0.32
CA VAL A 150 18.24 -6.28 -0.48
C VAL A 150 18.96 -5.59 -1.63
N ARG A 151 20.30 -5.66 -1.65
CA ARG A 151 21.10 -5.08 -2.74
C ARG A 151 20.79 -5.74 -4.10
N ALA A 152 20.64 -7.06 -4.12
CA ALA A 152 20.28 -7.78 -5.34
C ALA A 152 18.88 -7.37 -5.84
N ARG A 153 17.92 -7.11 -4.94
CA ARG A 153 16.58 -6.64 -5.30
C ARG A 153 16.60 -5.21 -5.87
N GLU A 154 17.35 -4.30 -5.25
CA GLU A 154 17.52 -2.93 -5.77
C GLU A 154 18.20 -2.95 -7.14
N ALA A 155 19.30 -3.70 -7.28
CA ALA A 155 20.03 -3.87 -8.54
C ALA A 155 19.17 -4.50 -9.63
N PHE A 156 18.34 -5.48 -9.30
CA PHE A 156 17.43 -6.11 -10.24
C PHE A 156 16.36 -5.13 -10.73
N ALA A 157 15.79 -4.32 -9.84
CA ALA A 157 14.84 -3.27 -10.23
C ALA A 157 15.52 -2.24 -11.18
N GLN A 158 16.75 -1.84 -10.86
CA GLN A 158 17.53 -0.95 -11.72
C GLN A 158 17.85 -1.58 -13.09
N ALA A 159 18.18 -2.88 -13.12
CA ALA A 159 18.45 -3.59 -14.37
C ALA A 159 17.20 -3.72 -15.25
N LEU A 160 16.00 -3.82 -14.65
CA LEU A 160 14.75 -3.92 -15.40
C LEU A 160 14.21 -2.58 -15.89
N PHE A 161 14.41 -1.50 -15.11
CA PHE A 161 13.72 -0.22 -15.36
C PHE A 161 14.69 0.94 -15.63
N GLY A 162 15.99 0.75 -15.45
CA GLY A 162 16.97 1.83 -15.56
C GLY A 162 17.06 2.71 -14.31
N THR A 163 17.93 3.71 -14.36
CA THR A 163 18.24 4.62 -13.25
C THR A 163 17.35 5.84 -13.18
N THR A 164 16.61 6.14 -14.23
CA THR A 164 15.71 7.31 -14.32
C THR A 164 14.24 6.96 -14.11
N HIS A 165 13.87 5.72 -14.35
CA HIS A 165 12.51 5.26 -14.15
C HIS A 165 12.19 5.13 -12.65
N PRO A 166 11.03 5.62 -12.16
CA PRO A 166 10.66 5.58 -10.73
C PRO A 166 10.72 4.19 -10.09
N TYR A 167 10.56 3.12 -10.86
CA TYR A 167 10.62 1.75 -10.37
C TYR A 167 12.05 1.21 -10.23
N GLY A 168 13.01 1.82 -10.91
CA GLY A 168 14.42 1.41 -10.90
C GLY A 168 15.31 2.24 -9.97
N ILE A 169 14.85 3.42 -9.56
CA ILE A 169 15.64 4.31 -8.71
C ILE A 169 15.80 3.72 -7.32
N ALA A 170 17.06 3.60 -6.86
CA ALA A 170 17.41 3.33 -5.47
C ALA A 170 17.78 4.65 -4.78
N ALA A 171 16.87 5.21 -3.99
CA ALA A 171 17.10 6.48 -3.30
C ALA A 171 18.26 6.38 -2.30
N PRO A 172 19.18 7.37 -2.21
CA PRO A 172 20.26 7.38 -1.22
C PRO A 172 19.68 7.44 0.20
N THR A 173 20.35 6.81 1.15
CA THR A 173 19.89 6.73 2.55
C THR A 173 19.76 8.12 3.19
N GLU A 174 20.64 9.02 2.81
CA GLU A 174 20.72 10.41 3.25
C GLU A 174 19.52 11.26 2.82
N ALA A 175 18.79 10.80 1.79
CA ALA A 175 17.59 11.50 1.33
C ALA A 175 16.47 11.57 2.39
N TYR A 176 16.52 10.73 3.45
CA TYR A 176 15.66 10.89 4.61
C TYR A 176 15.88 12.21 5.37
N ASP A 177 17.09 12.77 5.33
CA ASP A 177 17.42 14.03 6.00
C ASP A 177 16.82 15.25 5.27
N ALA A 178 16.44 15.07 4.00
CA ALA A 178 15.82 16.11 3.18
C ALA A 178 14.27 16.07 3.22
N VAL A 179 13.67 15.07 3.86
CA VAL A 179 12.21 14.99 3.99
C VAL A 179 11.71 16.08 4.93
N THR A 180 10.89 16.97 4.42
CA THR A 180 10.30 18.07 5.19
C THR A 180 8.82 17.86 5.41
N ARG A 181 8.27 18.41 6.48
CA ARG A 181 6.83 18.44 6.75
C ARG A 181 6.07 19.07 5.57
N GLN A 182 6.59 20.14 5.00
CA GLN A 182 5.97 20.81 3.85
C GLN A 182 5.86 19.88 2.64
N ALA A 183 6.89 19.07 2.35
CA ALA A 183 6.84 18.07 1.27
C ALA A 183 5.78 16.99 1.55
N VAL A 184 5.71 16.48 2.78
CA VAL A 184 4.71 15.50 3.23
C VAL A 184 3.28 16.05 3.10
N GLU A 185 3.03 17.27 3.61
CA GLU A 185 1.72 17.94 3.51
C GLU A 185 1.32 18.22 2.06
N ARG A 186 2.26 18.61 1.21
CA ARG A 186 2.02 18.82 -0.22
C ARG A 186 1.63 17.51 -0.89
N PHE A 187 2.41 16.43 -0.68
CA PHE A 187 2.14 15.10 -1.24
C PHE A 187 0.78 14.57 -0.78
N TYR A 188 0.44 14.72 0.49
CA TYR A 188 -0.87 14.36 1.02
C TYR A 188 -1.99 15.12 0.29
N ARG A 189 -1.90 16.44 0.15
CA ARG A 189 -2.92 17.25 -0.53
C ARG A 189 -3.06 16.94 -2.01
N GLU A 190 -1.98 16.55 -2.68
CA GLU A 190 -1.97 16.23 -4.10
C GLU A 190 -2.51 14.82 -4.40
N HIS A 191 -2.30 13.84 -3.51
CA HIS A 191 -2.53 12.42 -3.82
C HIS A 191 -3.58 11.72 -2.95
N TYR A 192 -3.93 12.25 -1.78
CA TYR A 192 -4.96 11.65 -0.91
C TYR A 192 -6.32 12.31 -1.14
N THR A 193 -6.78 12.27 -2.39
CA THR A 193 -7.97 12.97 -2.88
C THR A 193 -8.98 12.00 -3.46
N ALA A 194 -10.24 12.42 -3.59
CA ALA A 194 -11.35 11.58 -4.03
C ALA A 194 -11.13 10.98 -5.43
N ASP A 195 -10.65 11.80 -6.37
CA ASP A 195 -10.35 11.41 -7.76
C ASP A 195 -9.19 10.41 -7.88
N GLN A 196 -8.31 10.35 -6.87
CA GLN A 196 -7.18 9.41 -6.80
C GLN A 196 -7.49 8.18 -5.94
N THR A 197 -8.74 7.98 -5.51
CA THR A 197 -9.12 6.99 -4.50
C THR A 197 -10.11 5.98 -5.04
N LEU A 198 -9.91 4.72 -4.68
CA LEU A 198 -10.95 3.72 -4.63
C LEU A 198 -11.04 3.13 -3.22
N VAL A 199 -12.24 2.67 -2.83
CA VAL A 199 -12.47 2.06 -1.52
C VAL A 199 -12.94 0.64 -1.73
N VAL A 200 -12.40 -0.30 -0.95
CA VAL A 200 -12.84 -1.71 -0.95
C VAL A 200 -13.31 -2.06 0.46
N CYS A 201 -14.53 -2.54 0.55
CA CYS A 201 -15.12 -3.06 1.78
C CYS A 201 -15.36 -4.56 1.63
N SER A 202 -14.89 -5.36 2.59
CA SER A 202 -15.10 -6.81 2.59
C SER A 202 -15.47 -7.32 3.98
N GLY A 203 -16.44 -8.23 4.04
CA GLY A 203 -16.95 -8.81 5.29
C GLY A 203 -18.42 -8.49 5.53
N ARG A 204 -18.82 -8.37 6.80
CA ARG A 204 -20.20 -8.04 7.15
C ARG A 204 -20.48 -6.56 6.89
N ILE A 205 -21.08 -6.27 5.76
CA ILE A 205 -21.48 -4.92 5.36
C ILE A 205 -22.99 -4.89 5.13
N GLY A 206 -23.67 -4.01 5.84
CA GLY A 206 -25.08 -3.67 5.64
C GLY A 206 -25.24 -2.24 5.16
N ALA A 207 -26.48 -1.80 5.03
CA ALA A 207 -26.80 -0.46 4.55
C ALA A 207 -26.22 0.66 5.44
N GLN A 208 -26.17 0.43 6.75
CA GLN A 208 -25.64 1.41 7.71
C GLN A 208 -24.13 1.57 7.59
N GLU A 209 -23.39 0.46 7.48
CA GLU A 209 -21.93 0.46 7.30
C GLU A 209 -21.57 1.06 5.95
N LEU A 210 -22.29 0.69 4.89
CA LEU A 210 -22.09 1.22 3.55
C LEU A 210 -22.28 2.75 3.53
N ASP A 211 -23.35 3.25 4.15
CA ASP A 211 -23.62 4.68 4.25
C ASP A 211 -22.54 5.41 5.10
N ALA A 212 -22.11 4.81 6.21
CA ALA A 212 -21.06 5.39 7.05
C ALA A 212 -19.71 5.49 6.33
N VAL A 213 -19.30 4.43 5.62
CA VAL A 213 -18.09 4.44 4.78
C VAL A 213 -18.25 5.42 3.62
N GLY A 214 -19.44 5.46 3.00
CA GLY A 214 -19.78 6.40 1.93
C GLY A 214 -19.65 7.86 2.37
N ARG A 215 -20.11 8.21 3.59
CA ARG A 215 -19.93 9.56 4.16
C ARG A 215 -18.46 9.89 4.41
N LEU A 216 -17.67 8.95 4.91
CA LEU A 216 -16.24 9.16 5.12
C LEU A 216 -15.51 9.38 3.78
N ALA A 217 -15.73 8.49 2.82
CA ALA A 217 -15.12 8.60 1.50
C ALA A 217 -15.61 9.84 0.71
N GLY A 218 -16.88 10.18 0.88
CA GLY A 218 -17.49 11.39 0.30
C GLY A 218 -16.94 12.69 0.85
N ALA A 219 -16.31 12.67 2.03
CA ALA A 219 -15.66 13.82 2.65
C ALA A 219 -14.19 14.02 2.21
N LEU A 220 -13.64 13.12 1.38
CA LEU A 220 -12.32 13.33 0.78
C LEU A 220 -12.36 14.55 -0.14
N ALA A 221 -11.31 15.38 -0.05
CA ALA A 221 -11.16 16.53 -0.92
C ALA A 221 -11.04 16.08 -2.38
N THR A 222 -11.61 16.84 -3.31
CA THR A 222 -11.36 16.69 -4.74
C THR A 222 -10.13 17.50 -5.11
N SER A 223 -9.22 16.94 -5.91
CA SER A 223 -8.13 17.73 -6.47
C SER A 223 -8.60 18.41 -7.77
N ALA A 224 -8.02 19.56 -8.09
CA ALA A 224 -8.02 20.01 -9.48
C ALA A 224 -7.20 18.98 -10.25
N ALA A 225 -7.80 18.32 -11.25
CA ALA A 225 -7.26 17.17 -11.96
C ALA A 225 -5.73 17.27 -12.16
N GLY A 226 -5.00 16.45 -11.46
CA GLY A 226 -3.56 16.36 -11.62
C GLY A 226 -3.26 15.77 -12.98
N VAL A 227 -2.44 16.47 -13.77
CA VAL A 227 -1.89 15.91 -15.00
C VAL A 227 -1.05 14.70 -14.60
N GLU A 228 -1.41 13.53 -15.11
CA GLU A 228 -0.63 12.32 -14.92
C GLU A 228 0.68 12.48 -15.71
N GLU A 229 1.79 12.70 -15.01
CA GLU A 229 3.10 12.74 -15.68
C GLU A 229 3.39 11.33 -16.23
N PRO A 230 3.69 11.22 -17.54
CA PRO A 230 4.01 9.94 -18.15
C PRO A 230 5.29 9.37 -17.52
N MET A 231 5.25 8.11 -17.13
CA MET A 231 6.46 7.43 -16.68
C MET A 231 7.45 7.27 -17.84
N PRO A 232 8.75 7.48 -17.61
CA PRO A 232 9.76 7.22 -18.61
C PRO A 232 9.74 5.76 -19.05
N ALA A 233 10.15 5.49 -20.29
CA ALA A 233 10.27 4.13 -20.79
C ALA A 233 11.37 3.37 -20.00
N PRO A 234 11.17 2.09 -19.68
CA PRO A 234 12.18 1.30 -18.99
C PRO A 234 13.39 1.04 -19.88
N GLU A 235 14.58 1.20 -19.31
CA GLU A 235 15.86 0.85 -19.93
C GLU A 235 16.39 -0.45 -19.31
N THR A 236 16.34 -1.56 -20.04
CA THR A 236 16.70 -2.85 -19.53
C THR A 236 18.19 -3.16 -19.72
N THR A 237 18.87 -3.56 -18.65
CA THR A 237 20.22 -4.08 -18.68
C THR A 237 20.21 -5.61 -18.57
N HIS A 238 20.88 -6.30 -19.49
CA HIS A 238 20.82 -7.77 -19.53
C HIS A 238 21.59 -8.48 -18.44
N ARG A 239 22.61 -7.84 -17.86
CA ARG A 239 23.44 -8.44 -16.79
C ARG A 239 24.06 -7.37 -15.92
N LEU A 240 23.88 -7.52 -14.60
CA LEU A 240 24.49 -6.66 -13.60
C LEU A 240 25.15 -7.55 -12.52
N ILE A 241 26.40 -7.29 -12.21
CA ILE A 241 27.15 -7.97 -11.14
C ILE A 241 27.63 -6.91 -10.15
N LEU A 242 27.24 -7.07 -8.89
CA LEU A 242 27.63 -6.20 -7.78
C LEU A 242 28.49 -6.98 -6.78
N PRO A 243 29.81 -6.76 -6.74
CA PRO A 243 30.68 -7.34 -5.74
C PRO A 243 30.29 -6.84 -4.32
N HIS A 244 30.36 -7.74 -3.34
CA HIS A 244 30.17 -7.40 -1.94
C HIS A 244 31.23 -8.10 -1.10
N ALA A 245 32.25 -7.34 -0.66
CA ALA A 245 33.33 -7.87 0.14
C ALA A 245 32.78 -8.40 1.49
N GLY A 246 33.28 -9.59 1.89
CA GLY A 246 32.87 -10.21 3.16
C GLY A 246 31.49 -10.91 3.12
N ALA A 247 30.81 -10.97 1.97
CA ALA A 247 29.56 -11.73 1.86
C ALA A 247 29.82 -13.22 2.00
N VAL A 248 29.05 -13.89 2.86
CA VAL A 248 29.09 -15.34 3.07
C VAL A 248 28.20 -16.11 2.05
N GLN A 249 27.38 -15.39 1.30
CA GLN A 249 26.46 -15.95 0.29
C GLN A 249 26.24 -14.98 -0.87
N SER A 250 25.83 -15.51 -2.01
CA SER A 250 25.45 -14.72 -3.18
C SER A 250 23.92 -14.70 -3.32
N ALA A 251 23.36 -13.57 -3.76
CA ALA A 251 21.97 -13.44 -4.14
C ALA A 251 21.88 -13.29 -5.67
N ILE A 252 21.11 -14.14 -6.31
CA ILE A 252 20.88 -14.11 -7.77
C ILE A 252 19.42 -13.75 -8.03
N ARG A 253 19.20 -12.82 -8.96
CA ARG A 253 17.89 -12.44 -9.45
C ARG A 253 17.87 -12.60 -10.97
N ILE A 254 16.90 -13.34 -11.48
CA ILE A 254 16.69 -13.55 -12.92
C ILE A 254 15.23 -13.23 -13.23
N GLY A 255 15.01 -12.45 -14.28
CA GLY A 255 13.65 -12.11 -14.70
C GLY A 255 13.64 -11.14 -15.88
N ARG A 256 12.45 -10.82 -16.33
CA ARG A 256 12.18 -9.88 -17.42
C ARG A 256 10.84 -9.19 -17.20
N LEU A 257 10.63 -8.05 -17.84
CA LEU A 257 9.31 -7.46 -17.95
C LEU A 257 8.44 -8.37 -18.82
N LEU A 258 7.22 -8.62 -18.35
CA LEU A 258 6.18 -9.34 -19.06
C LEU A 258 5.02 -8.40 -19.36
N PHE A 259 3.89 -8.96 -19.66
CA PHE A 259 2.65 -8.27 -19.92
C PHE A 259 1.96 -7.81 -18.61
N PRO A 260 1.09 -6.81 -18.65
CA PRO A 260 0.36 -6.31 -17.49
C PRO A 260 -0.76 -7.28 -17.06
N ARG A 261 -1.35 -7.01 -15.88
CA ARG A 261 -2.39 -7.85 -15.27
C ARG A 261 -3.64 -8.05 -16.15
N GLN A 262 -3.92 -7.11 -17.06
CA GLN A 262 -5.05 -7.17 -17.99
C GLN A 262 -4.82 -8.13 -19.17
N HIS A 263 -3.60 -8.64 -19.33
CA HIS A 263 -3.29 -9.56 -20.43
C HIS A 263 -4.02 -10.91 -20.23
N PRO A 264 -4.56 -11.52 -21.31
CA PRO A 264 -5.29 -12.80 -21.22
C PRO A 264 -4.49 -13.94 -20.55
N ASP A 265 -3.18 -13.98 -20.78
CA ASP A 265 -2.31 -15.02 -20.25
C ASP A 265 -1.84 -14.77 -18.80
N PHE A 266 -2.25 -13.65 -18.16
CA PHE A 266 -1.77 -13.32 -16.83
C PHE A 266 -2.08 -14.40 -15.79
N LEU A 267 -3.31 -14.91 -15.77
CA LEU A 267 -3.72 -15.97 -14.83
C LEU A 267 -2.98 -17.28 -15.12
N GLY A 268 -2.82 -17.64 -16.40
CA GLY A 268 -2.06 -18.82 -16.78
C GLY A 268 -0.60 -18.75 -16.34
N MET A 269 0.01 -17.55 -16.44
CA MET A 269 1.38 -17.33 -15.98
C MET A 269 1.51 -17.45 -14.46
N GLN A 270 0.54 -16.96 -13.69
CA GLN A 270 0.54 -17.13 -12.23
C GLN A 270 0.49 -18.61 -11.82
N VAL A 271 -0.33 -19.41 -12.50
CA VAL A 271 -0.38 -20.86 -12.26
C VAL A 271 0.95 -21.52 -12.61
N ALA A 272 1.55 -21.18 -13.75
CA ALA A 272 2.83 -21.72 -14.18
C ALA A 272 3.96 -21.41 -13.18
N VAL A 273 4.01 -20.18 -12.65
CA VAL A 273 4.99 -19.79 -11.63
C VAL A 273 4.79 -20.58 -10.34
N SER A 274 3.55 -20.74 -9.87
CA SER A 274 3.26 -21.53 -8.65
C SER A 274 3.67 -23.00 -8.79
N TYR A 275 3.44 -23.59 -9.94
CA TYR A 275 3.84 -24.98 -10.21
C TYR A 275 5.36 -25.17 -10.17
N THR A 276 6.13 -24.24 -10.74
CA THR A 276 7.60 -24.33 -10.77
C THR A 276 8.26 -24.12 -9.41
N HIS A 277 7.61 -23.45 -8.47
CA HIS A 277 8.12 -23.22 -7.10
C HIS A 277 7.76 -24.36 -6.12
N LEU A 278 6.77 -25.20 -6.42
CA LEU A 278 6.38 -26.35 -5.60
C LEU A 278 7.24 -27.60 -5.85
N THR A 279 8.09 -27.60 -6.87
CA THR A 279 8.92 -28.72 -7.26
C THR A 279 10.40 -28.58 -6.85
N LEU A 280 10.75 -27.55 -6.11
CA LEU A 280 12.04 -27.34 -5.46
C LEU A 280 11.92 -27.58 -3.94
#